data_d61dc6f5e11962c62b23c3cbb1010c91
#
_entry.id   d61dc6f5e11962c62b23c3cbb1010c91
#
_cell.length_a   1.000
_cell.length_b   1.000
_cell.length_c   1.000
_cell.angle_alpha   90.00
_cell.angle_beta   90.00
_cell.angle_gamma   90.00
#
_symmetry.space_group_name_H-M   'P 1'
#
loop_
_entity.id
_entity.type
_entity.pdbx_description
1 polymer ?
#
loop_
_entity_poly.entity_id
_entity_poly.type
_entity_poly.pdbx_seq_one_letter_code
_entity_poly.pdbx_strand_id
1 'polypeptide(L)'
;MLGLSETELSTLREVFVKFDAIEEVTLFGSRALGTHKKASDIDLAIKGKNIDLDTLAKLKYILEEETNLPYFFDVVIYDKISDDALKKAIDEGGVVLYVLQF
;
A
#
# COMPACT_ATOMS: atom_id res chain seq x y z
N MET A 1 -6.89 12.86 6.22
CA MET A 1 -7.56 12.07 5.17
C MET A 1 -7.13 10.60 5.29
N LEU A 2 -8.04 9.66 5.15
CA LEU A 2 -7.76 8.22 5.28
C LEU A 2 -7.23 7.82 6.67
N GLY A 3 -7.37 8.68 7.67
CA GLY A 3 -6.78 8.46 8.98
C GLY A 3 -5.27 8.59 9.01
N LEU A 4 -4.67 9.16 7.97
CA LEU A 4 -3.22 9.36 7.85
C LEU A 4 -2.90 10.85 7.75
N SER A 5 -1.86 11.29 8.45
CA SER A 5 -1.39 12.67 8.37
C SER A 5 -0.59 12.90 7.07
N GLU A 6 -0.39 14.15 6.72
CA GLU A 6 0.47 14.50 5.58
C GLU A 6 1.89 13.98 5.76
N THR A 7 2.42 14.02 6.97
CA THR A 7 3.75 13.48 7.29
C THR A 7 3.78 11.97 7.07
N GLU A 8 2.74 11.26 7.50
CA GLU A 8 2.66 9.81 7.31
C GLU A 8 2.58 9.44 5.83
N LEU A 9 1.77 10.17 5.05
CA LEU A 9 1.69 9.96 3.60
C LEU A 9 3.02 10.21 2.92
N SER A 10 3.71 11.27 3.31
CA SER A 10 5.05 11.58 2.80
C SER A 10 6.04 10.45 3.08
N THR A 11 6.01 9.92 4.30
CA THR A 11 6.88 8.81 4.69
C THR A 11 6.61 7.57 3.83
N LEU A 12 5.34 7.26 3.60
CA LEU A 12 4.97 6.15 2.72
C LEU A 12 5.54 6.31 1.32
N ARG A 13 5.37 7.50 0.73
CA ARG A 13 5.87 7.78 -0.63
C ARG A 13 7.39 7.70 -0.70
N GLU A 14 8.08 8.17 0.33
CA GLU A 14 9.54 8.07 0.39
C GLU A 14 10.02 6.62 0.39
N VAL A 15 9.28 5.72 1.03
CA VAL A 15 9.60 4.31 1.01
C VAL A 15 9.33 3.71 -0.37
N PHE A 16 8.17 3.99 -0.95
CA PHE A 16 7.78 3.42 -2.25
C PHE A 16 8.78 3.79 -3.35
N VAL A 17 9.27 5.02 -3.35
CA VAL A 17 10.17 5.51 -4.40
C VAL A 17 11.53 4.79 -4.40
N LYS A 18 11.88 4.13 -3.31
CA LYS A 18 13.13 3.34 -3.22
C LYS A 18 13.07 2.04 -4.02
N PHE A 19 11.88 1.63 -4.45
CA PHE A 19 11.69 0.37 -5.16
C PHE A 19 11.38 0.66 -6.63
N ASP A 20 12.36 0.48 -7.51
CA ASP A 20 12.20 0.74 -8.94
C ASP A 20 11.10 -0.13 -9.57
N ALA A 21 10.88 -1.32 -9.02
CA ALA A 21 9.86 -2.24 -9.53
C ALA A 21 8.43 -1.80 -9.22
N ILE A 22 8.24 -0.92 -8.24
CA ILE A 22 6.91 -0.45 -7.84
C ILE A 22 6.48 0.69 -8.75
N GLU A 23 5.38 0.50 -9.49
CA GLU A 23 4.86 1.51 -10.40
C GLU A 23 3.65 2.23 -9.82
N GLU A 24 2.85 1.57 -9.00
CA GLU A 24 1.67 2.17 -8.39
C GLU A 24 1.35 1.48 -7.08
N VAL A 25 0.89 2.24 -6.10
CA VAL A 25 0.43 1.73 -4.80
C VAL A 25 -0.96 2.26 -4.53
N THR A 26 -1.89 1.37 -4.26
CA THR A 26 -3.28 1.70 -3.95
C THR A 26 -3.62 1.26 -2.52
N LEU A 27 -4.13 2.20 -1.73
CA LEU A 27 -4.70 1.91 -0.42
C LEU A 27 -6.11 1.36 -0.61
N PHE A 28 -6.43 0.26 0.03
CA PHE A 28 -7.78 -0.30 -0.03
C PHE A 28 -8.24 -0.74 1.37
N GLY A 29 -9.39 -1.39 1.44
CA GLY A 29 -9.93 -1.88 2.70
C GLY A 29 -10.58 -0.80 3.54
N SER A 30 -10.61 -0.99 4.85
CA SER A 30 -11.39 -0.13 5.76
C SER A 30 -10.96 1.33 5.75
N ARG A 31 -9.67 1.61 5.61
CA ARG A 31 -9.19 3.00 5.57
C ARG A 31 -9.65 3.73 4.32
N ALA A 32 -9.63 3.05 3.18
CA ALA A 32 -10.11 3.64 1.93
C ALA A 32 -11.61 3.94 1.99
N LEU A 33 -12.37 3.10 2.68
CA LEU A 33 -13.82 3.25 2.83
C LEU A 33 -14.22 4.19 3.98
N GLY A 34 -13.27 4.62 4.79
CA GLY A 34 -13.57 5.47 5.94
C GLY A 34 -14.17 4.74 7.14
N THR A 35 -14.15 3.42 7.13
CA THR A 35 -14.73 2.58 8.20
C THR A 35 -13.69 2.06 9.18
N HIS A 36 -12.44 2.50 9.04
CA HIS A 36 -11.34 2.01 9.87
C HIS A 36 -11.47 2.46 11.32
N LYS A 37 -10.90 1.66 12.22
CA LYS A 37 -10.67 2.02 13.61
C LYS A 37 -9.28 2.62 13.74
N LYS A 38 -9.01 3.32 14.85
CA LYS A 38 -7.78 4.06 15.07
C LYS A 38 -6.51 3.25 14.81
N ALA A 39 -6.47 1.99 15.18
CA ALA A 39 -5.29 1.12 15.03
C ALA A 39 -5.43 0.10 13.90
N SER A 40 -6.32 0.35 12.94
CA SER A 40 -6.50 -0.58 11.81
C SER A 40 -5.25 -0.70 10.96
N ASP A 41 -4.99 -1.91 10.45
CA ASP A 41 -3.91 -2.16 9.52
C ASP A 41 -4.09 -1.34 8.24
N ILE A 42 -2.99 -1.11 7.56
CA ILE A 42 -3.00 -0.43 6.27
C ILE A 42 -2.89 -1.49 5.19
N ASP A 43 -3.89 -1.54 4.31
CA ASP A 43 -3.96 -2.50 3.21
C ASP A 43 -3.48 -1.84 1.92
N LEU A 44 -2.43 -2.39 1.33
CA LEU A 44 -1.81 -1.85 0.12
C LEU A 44 -1.80 -2.88 -1.01
N ALA A 45 -2.21 -2.45 -2.19
CA ALA A 45 -2.08 -3.23 -3.42
C ALA A 45 -0.98 -2.62 -4.28
N ILE A 46 0.00 -3.43 -4.63
CA ILE A 46 1.19 -2.97 -5.36
C ILE A 46 1.09 -3.42 -6.81
N LYS A 47 1.28 -2.48 -7.74
CA LYS A 47 1.39 -2.76 -9.17
C LYS A 47 2.81 -2.45 -9.63
N GLY A 48 3.32 -3.26 -10.53
CA GLY A 48 4.63 -3.05 -11.11
C GLY A 48 5.08 -4.27 -11.90
N LYS A 49 6.26 -4.14 -12.52
CA LYS A 49 6.84 -5.22 -13.31
C LYS A 49 7.77 -6.04 -12.41
N ASN A 50 7.66 -7.37 -12.54
CA ASN A 50 8.58 -8.28 -11.86
C ASN A 50 8.59 -8.14 -10.32
N ILE A 51 7.47 -7.77 -9.75
CA ILE A 51 7.35 -7.71 -8.28
C ILE A 51 7.22 -9.14 -7.78
N ASP A 52 8.14 -9.54 -6.91
CA ASP A 52 8.15 -10.86 -6.31
C ASP A 52 7.90 -10.79 -4.81
N LEU A 53 7.86 -11.96 -4.17
CA LEU A 53 7.62 -12.04 -2.73
C LEU A 53 8.75 -11.42 -1.92
N ASP A 54 9.98 -11.43 -2.43
CA ASP A 54 11.12 -10.80 -1.76
C ASP A 54 10.94 -9.28 -1.71
N THR A 55 10.51 -8.68 -2.82
CA THR A 55 10.22 -7.24 -2.86
C THR A 55 9.13 -6.90 -1.87
N LEU A 56 8.07 -7.70 -1.83
CA LEU A 56 6.96 -7.51 -0.91
C LEU A 56 7.41 -7.59 0.55
N ALA A 57 8.22 -8.58 0.87
CA ALA A 57 8.75 -8.79 2.22
C ALA A 57 9.64 -7.63 2.67
N LYS A 58 10.50 -7.14 1.77
CA LYS A 58 11.36 -5.98 2.04
C LYS A 58 10.53 -4.72 2.27
N LEU A 59 9.53 -4.49 1.43
CA LEU A 59 8.65 -3.33 1.57
C LEU A 59 7.95 -3.34 2.91
N LYS A 60 7.35 -4.46 3.26
CA LYS A 60 6.64 -4.61 4.54
C LYS A 60 7.59 -4.40 5.72
N TYR A 61 8.78 -4.99 5.66
CA TYR A 61 9.79 -4.83 6.72
C TYR A 61 10.16 -3.37 6.92
N ILE A 62 10.46 -2.65 5.83
CA ILE A 62 10.84 -1.25 5.92
C ILE A 62 9.71 -0.42 6.52
N LEU A 63 8.48 -0.64 6.05
CA LEU A 63 7.32 0.12 6.53
C LEU A 63 7.06 -0.12 8.02
N GLU A 64 7.21 -1.35 8.50
CA GLU A 64 6.90 -1.70 9.90
C GLU A 64 8.08 -1.47 10.85
N GLU A 65 9.31 -1.67 10.38
CA GLU A 65 10.48 -1.70 11.26
C GLU A 65 11.42 -0.50 11.09
N GLU A 66 11.44 0.15 9.93
CA GLU A 66 12.39 1.21 9.64
C GLU A 66 11.76 2.59 9.54
N THR A 67 10.46 2.71 9.75
CA THR A 67 9.77 4.00 9.81
C THR A 67 9.15 4.19 11.20
N ASN A 68 8.70 5.41 11.48
CA ASN A 68 7.96 5.71 12.71
C ASN A 68 6.46 5.53 12.56
N LEU A 69 6.02 4.87 11.50
CA LEU A 69 4.60 4.62 11.26
C LEU A 69 4.08 3.59 12.27
N PRO A 70 3.05 3.94 13.07
CA PRO A 70 2.57 3.06 14.14
C PRO A 70 1.53 2.06 13.64
N TYR A 71 1.75 1.46 12.47
CA TYR A 71 0.78 0.56 11.84
C TYR A 71 1.44 -0.73 11.40
N PHE A 72 0.64 -1.80 11.35
CA PHE A 72 0.98 -2.97 10.58
C PHE A 72 0.47 -2.81 9.16
N PHE A 73 1.12 -3.48 8.22
CA PHE A 73 0.79 -3.36 6.79
C PHE A 73 0.46 -4.74 6.23
N ASP A 74 -0.64 -4.81 5.49
CA ASP A 74 -1.01 -5.96 4.70
C ASP A 74 -0.79 -5.59 3.24
N VAL A 75 0.19 -6.21 2.60
CA VAL A 75 0.63 -5.83 1.26
C VAL A 75 0.40 -6.98 0.30
N VAL A 76 -0.30 -6.70 -0.79
CA VAL A 76 -0.59 -7.70 -1.82
C VAL A 76 -0.08 -7.22 -3.18
N ILE A 77 0.26 -8.18 -4.05
CA ILE A 77 0.63 -7.89 -5.43
C ILE A 77 -0.65 -7.95 -6.26
N TYR A 78 -1.06 -6.82 -6.84
CA TYR A 78 -2.33 -6.71 -7.56
C TYR A 78 -2.48 -7.76 -8.66
N ASP A 79 -1.43 -7.94 -9.48
CA ASP A 79 -1.48 -8.86 -10.62
C ASP A 79 -1.57 -10.33 -10.21
N LYS A 80 -1.29 -10.65 -8.96
CA LYS A 80 -1.37 -12.02 -8.44
C LYS A 80 -2.65 -12.32 -7.68
N ILE A 81 -3.55 -11.35 -7.57
CA ILE A 81 -4.84 -11.56 -6.92
C ILE A 81 -5.72 -12.40 -7.84
N SER A 82 -6.21 -13.54 -7.31
CA SER A 82 -7.13 -14.41 -8.04
C SER A 82 -8.60 -14.16 -7.69
N ASP A 83 -8.85 -13.48 -6.58
CA ASP A 83 -10.21 -13.17 -6.11
C ASP A 83 -10.73 -11.94 -6.85
N ASP A 84 -11.71 -12.15 -7.75
CA ASP A 84 -12.29 -11.07 -8.54
C ASP A 84 -13.01 -10.03 -7.69
N ALA A 85 -13.62 -10.45 -6.59
CA ALA A 85 -14.30 -9.52 -5.69
C ALA A 85 -13.30 -8.58 -5.01
N LEU A 86 -12.14 -9.09 -4.64
CA LEU A 86 -11.06 -8.27 -4.05
C LEU A 86 -10.52 -7.28 -5.08
N LYS A 87 -10.25 -7.73 -6.31
CA LYS A 87 -9.80 -6.84 -7.39
C LYS A 87 -10.79 -5.71 -7.64
N LYS A 88 -12.07 -6.05 -7.69
CA LYS A 88 -13.13 -5.07 -7.89
C LYS A 88 -13.17 -4.05 -6.75
N ALA A 89 -13.03 -4.52 -5.52
CA ALA A 89 -13.00 -3.63 -4.35
C ALA A 89 -11.83 -2.65 -4.42
N ILE A 90 -10.66 -3.12 -4.85
CA ILE A 90 -9.48 -2.28 -5.02
C ILE A 90 -9.70 -1.28 -6.16
N ASP A 91 -10.22 -1.73 -7.30
CA ASP A 91 -10.42 -0.89 -8.47
C ASP A 91 -11.47 0.21 -8.24
N GLU A 92 -12.53 -0.10 -7.52
CA GLU A 92 -13.65 0.82 -7.32
C GLU A 92 -13.54 1.66 -6.05
N GLY A 93 -12.98 1.10 -4.98
CA GLY A 93 -12.93 1.76 -3.68
C GLY A 93 -11.54 2.17 -3.22
N GLY A 94 -10.51 1.79 -3.96
CA GLY A 94 -9.13 2.08 -3.57
C GLY A 94 -8.73 3.53 -3.83
N VAL A 95 -7.72 3.97 -3.10
CA VAL A 95 -7.16 5.32 -3.26
C VAL A 95 -5.69 5.17 -3.64
N VAL A 96 -5.30 5.74 -4.78
CA VAL A 96 -3.92 5.68 -5.26
C VAL A 96 -3.07 6.60 -4.40
N LEU A 97 -2.04 6.05 -3.76
CA LEU A 97 -1.12 6.80 -2.92
C LEU A 97 0.16 7.18 -3.66
N TYR A 98 0.55 6.41 -4.66
CA TYR A 98 1.83 6.57 -5.32
C TYR A 98 1.75 6.09 -6.76
N VAL A 99 2.31 6.87 -7.67
CA VAL A 99 2.50 6.50 -9.08
C VAL A 99 3.94 6.86 -9.44
N LEU A 100 4.66 5.90 -10.04
CA LEU A 100 6.03 6.15 -10.48
C LEU A 100 6.05 7.25 -11.55
N GLN A 101 6.92 8.22 -11.36
CA GLN A 101 7.10 9.34 -12.30
C GLN A 101 8.36 9.11 -13.13
N PHE A 102 8.28 9.39 -14.43
CA PHE A 102 9.39 9.30 -15.36
C PHE A 102 9.87 10.66 -15.80
#